data_7f8f3d3429c9a2e705f7ce1ac169ae62
#
_entry.id   7f8f3d3429c9a2e705f7ce1ac169ae62
#
_cell.length_a   1.000
_cell.length_b   1.000
_cell.length_c   1.000
_cell.angle_alpha   90.00
_cell.angle_beta   90.00
_cell.angle_gamma   90.00
#
_symmetry.space_group_name_H-M   'P 1'
#
loop_
_entity.id
_entity.type
_entity.pdbx_description
1 polymer ?
#
loop_
_entity_poly.entity_id
_entity_poly.type
_entity_poly.pdbx_seq_one_letter_code
_entity_poly.pdbx_strand_id
1 'polypeptide(L)'
;WTLDQGMETECIFLTAHADFVYARTAMQLGSFDYILQPARYEDIENAILRVKQRIKEKRDQKKYYSYGKTLFEERDRITDQLIGEWYQEPENGGCCRKLLEDMQKMGKPVCNTSPARLLLCQVLKWNNAAWDRELFRNSCANILEELLQEWEQKAHIGSLNQEEYIFILYGTVQKQPKSTKMWEILRKFFSAAGQFFSCDMALYVGNMVMFEDMPCELAVIRQL
;
A
#
# COMPACT_ATOMS: atom_id res chain seq x y z
N TRP A 1 -9.61 8.40 31.58
CA TRP A 1 -10.67 7.37 31.57
C TRP A 1 -11.34 7.25 30.19
N THR A 2 -11.84 8.34 29.59
CA THR A 2 -12.47 8.31 28.24
C THR A 2 -11.50 7.82 27.17
N LEU A 3 -10.26 8.24 27.21
CA LEU A 3 -9.18 7.80 26.31
C LEU A 3 -8.83 6.33 26.52
N ASP A 4 -8.76 5.88 27.77
CA ASP A 4 -8.44 4.49 28.14
C ASP A 4 -9.54 3.50 27.72
N GLN A 5 -10.78 3.98 27.60
CA GLN A 5 -11.92 3.19 27.10
C GLN A 5 -12.07 3.21 25.58
N GLY A 6 -11.16 3.88 24.85
CA GLY A 6 -11.24 3.99 23.39
C GLY A 6 -12.45 4.76 22.88
N MET A 7 -13.08 5.57 23.73
CA MET A 7 -14.24 6.36 23.32
C MET A 7 -13.83 7.58 22.50
N GLU A 8 -14.39 7.70 21.30
CA GLU A 8 -14.20 8.86 20.43
C GLU A 8 -15.09 10.02 20.89
N THR A 9 -14.64 10.70 21.94
CA THR A 9 -15.36 11.84 22.51
C THR A 9 -14.49 13.08 22.47
N GLU A 10 -15.10 14.24 22.29
CA GLU A 10 -14.46 15.52 22.48
C GLU A 10 -14.89 16.07 23.84
N CYS A 11 -13.93 16.59 24.60
CA CYS A 11 -14.14 17.11 25.95
C CYS A 11 -14.07 18.63 25.96
N ILE A 12 -15.04 19.28 26.59
CA ILE A 12 -15.00 20.71 26.93
C ILE A 12 -14.96 20.83 28.44
N PHE A 13 -13.98 21.56 28.97
CA PHE A 13 -13.90 21.82 30.39
C PHE A 13 -14.60 23.12 30.77
N LEU A 14 -15.52 23.05 31.74
CA LEU A 14 -16.10 24.22 32.40
C LEU A 14 -15.52 24.33 33.81
N THR A 15 -14.92 25.48 34.16
CA THR A 15 -14.29 25.68 35.46
C THR A 15 -14.49 27.07 36.00
N ALA A 16 -14.59 27.19 37.33
CA ALA A 16 -14.62 28.46 38.02
C ALA A 16 -13.19 28.99 38.37
N HIS A 17 -12.15 28.20 38.11
CA HIS A 17 -10.78 28.56 38.43
C HIS A 17 -10.06 29.13 37.20
N ALA A 18 -9.70 30.41 37.26
CA ALA A 18 -8.93 31.12 36.24
C ALA A 18 -7.42 30.82 36.38
N ASP A 19 -7.04 29.56 36.45
CA ASP A 19 -5.65 29.16 36.60
C ASP A 19 -5.10 28.64 35.28
N PHE A 20 -4.03 29.27 34.82
CA PHE A 20 -3.35 28.88 33.58
C PHE A 20 -2.84 27.44 33.61
N VAL A 21 -2.49 26.92 34.79
CA VAL A 21 -2.03 25.53 34.94
C VAL A 21 -3.15 24.54 34.56
N TYR A 22 -4.38 24.76 35.00
CA TYR A 22 -5.51 23.91 34.66
C TYR A 22 -5.87 23.97 33.17
N ALA A 23 -5.85 25.17 32.59
CA ALA A 23 -6.08 25.34 31.16
C ALA A 23 -5.03 24.58 30.33
N ARG A 24 -3.76 24.72 30.68
CA ARG A 24 -2.66 24.02 30.03
C ARG A 24 -2.79 22.51 30.16
N THR A 25 -3.11 22.02 31.35
CA THR A 25 -3.31 20.58 31.61
C THR A 25 -4.48 20.02 30.79
N ALA A 26 -5.60 20.75 30.73
CA ALA A 26 -6.74 20.35 29.91
C ALA A 26 -6.36 20.22 28.43
N MET A 27 -5.62 21.19 27.89
CA MET A 27 -5.12 21.14 26.51
C MET A 27 -4.14 19.99 26.29
N GLN A 28 -3.25 19.71 27.20
CA GLN A 28 -2.31 18.58 27.13
C GLN A 28 -3.03 17.22 27.14
N LEU A 29 -4.17 17.13 27.83
CA LEU A 29 -5.04 15.95 27.85
C LEU A 29 -5.95 15.86 26.62
N GLY A 30 -5.78 16.75 25.66
CA GLY A 30 -6.51 16.71 24.38
C GLY A 30 -7.93 17.24 24.44
N SER A 31 -8.26 18.11 25.42
CA SER A 31 -9.57 18.78 25.42
C SER A 31 -9.76 19.64 24.17
N PHE A 32 -10.99 19.71 23.72
CA PHE A 32 -11.35 20.55 22.57
C PHE A 32 -11.37 22.03 22.96
N ASP A 33 -11.91 22.34 24.14
CA ASP A 33 -12.03 23.71 24.62
C ASP A 33 -12.02 23.78 26.15
N TYR A 34 -11.78 24.97 26.66
CA TYR A 34 -11.75 25.29 28.08
C TYR A 34 -12.50 26.60 28.31
N ILE A 35 -13.59 26.55 29.08
CA ILE A 35 -14.50 27.68 29.30
C ILE A 35 -14.47 28.07 30.78
N LEU A 36 -14.19 29.34 31.05
CA LEU A 36 -14.16 29.89 32.40
C LEU A 36 -15.55 30.30 32.85
N GLN A 37 -15.92 29.94 34.09
CA GLN A 37 -17.15 30.39 34.71
C GLN A 37 -16.96 31.73 35.49
N PRO A 38 -18.01 32.63 35.49
CA PRO A 38 -19.30 32.48 34.85
C PRO A 38 -19.23 32.62 33.34
N ALA A 39 -19.67 31.58 32.62
CA ALA A 39 -19.69 31.55 31.16
C ALA A 39 -21.01 32.12 30.61
N ARG A 40 -20.95 32.87 29.53
CA ARG A 40 -22.14 33.28 28.80
C ARG A 40 -22.72 32.08 28.05
N TYR A 41 -24.03 32.02 27.93
CA TYR A 41 -24.70 30.95 27.20
C TYR A 41 -24.17 30.79 25.77
N GLU A 42 -23.94 31.93 25.10
CA GLU A 42 -23.41 32.01 23.74
C GLU A 42 -22.01 31.37 23.61
N ASP A 43 -21.15 31.50 24.62
CA ASP A 43 -19.78 30.90 24.59
C ASP A 43 -19.85 29.37 24.65
N ILE A 44 -20.79 28.84 25.46
CA ILE A 44 -21.03 27.39 25.57
C ILE A 44 -21.64 26.86 24.26
N GLU A 45 -22.63 27.54 23.71
CA GLU A 45 -23.29 27.16 22.47
C GLU A 45 -22.29 27.13 21.31
N ASN A 46 -21.47 28.16 21.16
CA ASN A 46 -20.42 28.21 20.14
C ASN A 46 -19.38 27.10 20.29
N ALA A 47 -19.00 26.75 21.49
CA ALA A 47 -18.09 25.64 21.75
C ALA A 47 -18.71 24.30 21.32
N ILE A 48 -19.97 24.07 21.67
CA ILE A 48 -20.72 22.87 21.26
C ILE A 48 -20.85 22.78 19.73
N LEU A 49 -21.15 23.87 19.06
CA LEU A 49 -21.26 23.91 17.59
C LEU A 49 -19.92 23.55 16.93
N ARG A 50 -18.81 24.10 17.44
CA ARG A 50 -17.46 23.78 16.94
C ARG A 50 -17.11 22.31 17.17
N VAL A 51 -17.46 21.74 18.32
CA VAL A 51 -17.26 20.30 18.61
C VAL A 51 -18.06 19.43 17.65
N LYS A 52 -19.34 19.75 17.43
CA LYS A 52 -20.19 19.02 16.49
C LYS A 52 -19.59 19.01 15.08
N GLN A 53 -19.08 20.15 14.63
CA GLN A 53 -18.43 20.27 13.32
C GLN A 53 -17.17 19.39 13.26
N ARG A 54 -16.31 19.45 14.27
CA ARG A 54 -15.08 18.62 14.33
C ARG A 54 -15.37 17.12 14.35
N ILE A 55 -16.39 16.70 15.13
CA ILE A 55 -16.81 15.29 15.16
C ILE A 55 -17.30 14.85 13.77
N LYS A 56 -18.09 15.71 13.10
CA LYS A 56 -18.56 15.42 11.74
C LYS A 56 -17.39 15.26 10.77
N GLU A 57 -16.46 16.20 10.75
CA GLU A 57 -15.28 16.15 9.90
C GLU A 57 -14.44 14.90 10.13
N LYS A 58 -14.18 14.52 11.38
CA LYS A 58 -13.48 13.29 11.73
C LYS A 58 -14.21 12.04 11.22
N ARG A 59 -15.55 11.99 11.36
CA ARG A 59 -16.37 10.87 10.86
C ARG A 59 -16.35 10.79 9.35
N ASP A 60 -16.46 11.92 8.66
CA ASP A 60 -16.41 11.98 7.20
C ASP A 60 -15.03 11.54 6.70
N GLN A 61 -13.94 12.00 7.30
CA GLN A 61 -12.58 11.53 6.97
C GLN A 61 -12.41 10.02 7.16
N LYS A 62 -12.87 9.45 8.29
CA LYS A 62 -12.83 8.01 8.52
C LYS A 62 -13.65 7.24 7.48
N LYS A 63 -14.82 7.75 7.14
CA LYS A 63 -15.70 7.16 6.12
C LYS A 63 -15.02 7.15 4.76
N TYR A 64 -14.44 8.28 4.32
CA TYR A 64 -13.69 8.34 3.06
C TYR A 64 -12.48 7.43 3.06
N TYR A 65 -11.74 7.36 4.16
CA TYR A 65 -10.61 6.46 4.31
C TYR A 65 -11.04 4.98 4.21
N SER A 66 -12.12 4.59 4.90
CA SER A 66 -12.64 3.21 4.84
C SER A 66 -13.14 2.85 3.44
N TYR A 67 -13.86 3.75 2.75
CA TYR A 67 -14.27 3.52 1.36
C TYR A 67 -13.06 3.40 0.42
N GLY A 68 -12.07 4.27 0.56
CA GLY A 68 -10.83 4.19 -0.20
C GLY A 68 -10.15 2.84 0.01
N LYS A 69 -9.99 2.42 1.25
CA LYS A 69 -9.39 1.14 1.61
C LYS A 69 -10.13 -0.05 0.98
N THR A 70 -11.45 -0.10 1.12
CA THR A 70 -12.28 -1.18 0.52
C THR A 70 -12.14 -1.22 -1.01
N LEU A 71 -12.12 -0.06 -1.68
CA LEU A 71 -11.94 0.00 -3.13
C LEU A 71 -10.55 -0.49 -3.55
N PHE A 72 -9.50 -0.22 -2.78
CA PHE A 72 -8.15 -0.74 -3.04
C PHE A 72 -8.09 -2.26 -2.83
N GLU A 73 -8.66 -2.77 -1.73
CA GLU A 73 -8.70 -4.21 -1.44
C GLU A 73 -9.48 -4.99 -2.52
N GLU A 74 -10.60 -4.46 -3.02
CA GLU A 74 -11.35 -5.08 -4.12
C GLU A 74 -10.56 -5.09 -5.43
N ARG A 75 -9.87 -3.99 -5.75
CA ARG A 75 -9.01 -3.91 -6.94
C ARG A 75 -7.85 -4.88 -6.88
N ASP A 76 -7.18 -4.97 -5.74
CA ASP A 76 -6.08 -5.91 -5.55
C ASP A 76 -6.55 -7.35 -5.72
N ARG A 77 -7.74 -7.67 -5.22
CA ARG A 77 -8.34 -9.00 -5.41
C ARG A 77 -8.63 -9.32 -6.87
N ILE A 78 -9.14 -8.34 -7.63
CA ILE A 78 -9.38 -8.51 -9.08
C ILE A 78 -8.04 -8.72 -9.81
N THR A 79 -7.04 -7.96 -9.48
CA THR A 79 -5.70 -8.08 -10.07
C THR A 79 -5.07 -9.44 -9.74
N ASP A 80 -5.15 -9.87 -8.49
CA ASP A 80 -4.65 -11.19 -8.07
C ASP A 80 -5.39 -12.32 -8.80
N GLN A 81 -6.70 -12.19 -9.00
CA GLN A 81 -7.47 -13.14 -9.79
C GLN A 81 -6.99 -13.19 -11.25
N LEU A 82 -6.82 -12.02 -11.90
CA LEU A 82 -6.33 -11.94 -13.28
C LEU A 82 -4.93 -12.54 -13.44
N ILE A 83 -4.06 -12.28 -12.48
CA ILE A 83 -2.70 -12.86 -12.44
C ILE A 83 -2.77 -14.37 -12.20
N GLY A 84 -3.65 -14.84 -11.33
CA GLY A 84 -3.87 -16.26 -11.10
C GLY A 84 -4.39 -16.99 -12.32
N GLU A 85 -5.40 -16.44 -13.02
CA GLU A 85 -5.91 -16.96 -14.27
C GLU A 85 -4.82 -16.99 -15.36
N TRP A 86 -4.07 -15.91 -15.48
CA TRP A 86 -2.95 -15.83 -16.42
C TRP A 86 -1.83 -16.82 -16.09
N TYR A 87 -1.52 -17.03 -14.83
CA TYR A 87 -0.54 -18.03 -14.38
C TYR A 87 -0.97 -19.47 -14.73
N GLN A 88 -2.26 -19.78 -14.64
CA GLN A 88 -2.79 -21.09 -14.99
C GLN A 88 -2.73 -21.35 -16.50
N GLU A 89 -3.08 -20.34 -17.31
CA GLU A 89 -3.14 -20.40 -18.76
C GLU A 89 -2.29 -19.29 -19.39
N PRO A 90 -0.94 -19.39 -19.38
CA PRO A 90 -0.06 -18.33 -19.87
C PRO A 90 -0.29 -17.99 -21.34
N GLU A 91 -0.67 -18.97 -22.16
CA GLU A 91 -0.93 -18.79 -23.60
C GLU A 91 -2.22 -17.98 -23.87
N ASN A 92 -3.08 -17.84 -22.88
CA ASN A 92 -4.29 -17.03 -22.96
C ASN A 92 -3.98 -15.54 -22.87
N GLY A 93 -3.60 -14.92 -23.98
CA GLY A 93 -3.29 -13.48 -24.05
C GLY A 93 -4.42 -12.54 -23.61
N GLY A 94 -5.63 -13.06 -23.43
CA GLY A 94 -6.78 -12.30 -22.93
C GLY A 94 -6.61 -11.82 -21.50
N CYS A 95 -6.02 -12.64 -20.61
CA CYS A 95 -5.80 -12.28 -19.22
C CYS A 95 -4.72 -11.19 -19.10
N CYS A 96 -3.62 -11.30 -19.86
CA CYS A 96 -2.57 -10.29 -19.91
C CYS A 96 -3.10 -8.94 -20.41
N ARG A 97 -3.97 -8.92 -21.40
CA ARG A 97 -4.62 -7.69 -21.90
C ARG A 97 -5.51 -7.06 -20.85
N LYS A 98 -6.34 -7.84 -20.16
CA LYS A 98 -7.17 -7.35 -19.05
C LYS A 98 -6.34 -6.77 -17.91
N LEU A 99 -5.22 -7.42 -17.57
CA LEU A 99 -4.29 -6.94 -16.57
C LEU A 99 -3.68 -5.58 -16.98
N LEU A 100 -3.29 -5.44 -18.25
CA LEU A 100 -2.80 -4.17 -18.77
C LEU A 100 -3.85 -3.06 -18.67
N GLU A 101 -5.09 -3.33 -19.08
CA GLU A 101 -6.21 -2.40 -18.97
C GLU A 101 -6.48 -1.98 -17.53
N ASP A 102 -6.38 -2.93 -16.57
CA ASP A 102 -6.57 -2.65 -15.15
C ASP A 102 -5.43 -1.79 -14.59
N MET A 103 -4.19 -2.09 -14.93
CA MET A 103 -3.04 -1.27 -14.59
C MET A 103 -3.16 0.17 -15.13
N GLN A 104 -3.64 0.32 -16.37
CA GLN A 104 -3.90 1.64 -16.97
C GLN A 104 -5.01 2.41 -16.24
N LYS A 105 -6.10 1.74 -15.85
CA LYS A 105 -7.17 2.33 -15.03
C LYS A 105 -6.69 2.77 -13.66
N MET A 106 -5.65 2.12 -13.13
CA MET A 106 -4.94 2.54 -11.91
C MET A 106 -4.01 3.74 -12.13
N GLY A 107 -3.93 4.29 -13.35
CA GLY A 107 -3.03 5.39 -13.68
C GLY A 107 -1.57 4.98 -13.81
N LYS A 108 -1.28 3.67 -13.97
CA LYS A 108 0.09 3.20 -14.19
C LYS A 108 0.52 3.49 -15.62
N PRO A 109 1.72 4.06 -15.85
CA PRO A 109 2.20 4.44 -17.18
C PRO A 109 2.73 3.22 -17.94
N VAL A 110 1.85 2.34 -18.39
CA VAL A 110 2.19 1.10 -19.08
C VAL A 110 1.35 0.93 -20.34
N CYS A 111 1.94 0.40 -21.41
CA CYS A 111 1.26 0.06 -22.67
C CYS A 111 1.82 -1.25 -23.22
N ASN A 112 1.23 -1.77 -24.31
CA ASN A 112 1.65 -3.03 -24.95
C ASN A 112 3.16 -3.07 -25.26
N THR A 113 3.72 -1.98 -25.72
CA THR A 113 5.13 -1.85 -26.09
C THR A 113 6.03 -1.37 -24.94
N SER A 114 5.50 -1.29 -23.73
CA SER A 114 6.34 -1.00 -22.55
C SER A 114 7.26 -2.19 -22.28
N PRO A 115 8.57 -1.96 -22.09
CA PRO A 115 9.45 -3.02 -21.65
C PRO A 115 9.06 -3.46 -20.24
N ALA A 116 8.94 -4.76 -20.07
CA ALA A 116 8.55 -5.40 -18.83
C ALA A 116 9.43 -6.60 -18.52
N ARG A 117 9.60 -6.90 -17.24
CA ARG A 117 10.28 -8.08 -16.75
C ARG A 117 9.44 -8.76 -15.71
N LEU A 118 9.26 -10.07 -15.87
CA LEU A 118 8.60 -10.91 -14.88
C LEU A 118 9.60 -11.47 -13.88
N LEU A 119 9.17 -11.50 -12.61
CA LEU A 119 9.86 -12.20 -11.54
C LEU A 119 8.82 -13.06 -10.84
N LEU A 120 9.12 -14.34 -10.65
CA LEU A 120 8.33 -15.21 -9.78
C LEU A 120 9.05 -15.29 -8.43
N CYS A 121 8.42 -14.84 -7.38
CA CYS A 121 8.92 -14.90 -6.02
C CYS A 121 8.16 -15.97 -5.25
N GLN A 122 8.89 -16.89 -4.64
CA GLN A 122 8.35 -17.92 -3.77
C GLN A 122 8.94 -17.75 -2.36
N VAL A 123 8.09 -17.60 -1.37
CA VAL A 123 8.50 -17.63 0.04
C VAL A 123 8.59 -19.09 0.45
N LEU A 124 9.80 -19.54 0.69
CA LEU A 124 10.11 -20.94 1.04
C LEU A 124 9.82 -21.21 2.52
N LYS A 125 10.06 -20.20 3.36
CA LYS A 125 9.90 -20.32 4.82
C LYS A 125 9.74 -18.93 5.45
N TRP A 126 8.80 -18.84 6.37
CA TRP A 126 8.69 -17.72 7.31
C TRP A 126 9.43 -18.09 8.59
N ASN A 127 10.44 -17.30 8.99
CA ASN A 127 11.21 -17.54 10.23
C ASN A 127 10.47 -17.03 11.47
N ASN A 128 9.51 -16.12 11.26
CA ASN A 128 8.55 -15.61 12.23
C ASN A 128 7.12 -15.87 11.75
N ALA A 129 6.12 -15.18 12.34
CA ALA A 129 4.76 -15.24 11.82
C ALA A 129 4.72 -14.75 10.36
N ALA A 130 3.90 -15.40 9.52
CA ALA A 130 3.68 -14.98 8.15
C ALA A 130 3.13 -13.54 8.11
N TRP A 131 3.65 -12.75 7.21
CA TRP A 131 3.18 -11.40 6.98
C TRP A 131 1.83 -11.40 6.24
N ASP A 132 1.04 -10.37 6.50
CA ASP A 132 -0.13 -10.08 5.68
C ASP A 132 0.27 -9.88 4.22
N ARG A 133 -0.50 -10.46 3.28
CA ARG A 133 -0.17 -10.46 1.85
C ARG A 133 -0.07 -9.07 1.25
N GLU A 134 -0.99 -8.19 1.64
CA GLU A 134 -1.03 -6.82 1.14
C GLU A 134 0.17 -6.04 1.63
N LEU A 135 0.51 -6.18 2.91
CA LEU A 135 1.67 -5.53 3.50
C LEU A 135 2.99 -6.03 2.88
N PHE A 136 3.12 -7.35 2.69
CA PHE A 136 4.29 -7.94 2.02
C PHE A 136 4.44 -7.40 0.59
N ARG A 137 3.37 -7.44 -0.20
CA ARG A 137 3.33 -6.96 -1.58
C ARG A 137 3.71 -5.49 -1.69
N ASN A 138 3.06 -4.62 -0.92
CA ASN A 138 3.29 -3.17 -0.95
C ASN A 138 4.71 -2.81 -0.51
N SER A 139 5.23 -3.49 0.51
CA SER A 139 6.61 -3.26 0.96
C SER A 139 7.63 -3.74 -0.06
N CYS A 140 7.41 -4.88 -0.69
CA CYS A 140 8.27 -5.36 -1.80
C CYS A 140 8.26 -4.38 -2.99
N ALA A 141 7.08 -3.87 -3.37
CA ALA A 141 6.98 -2.88 -4.44
C ALA A 141 7.77 -1.61 -4.10
N ASN A 142 7.62 -1.08 -2.89
CA ASN A 142 8.32 0.12 -2.44
C ASN A 142 9.86 -0.08 -2.44
N ILE A 143 10.35 -1.20 -1.92
CA ILE A 143 11.79 -1.51 -1.92
C ILE A 143 12.31 -1.59 -3.36
N LEU A 144 11.59 -2.26 -4.27
CA LEU A 144 11.98 -2.38 -5.67
C LEU A 144 11.97 -1.03 -6.39
N GLU A 145 10.92 -0.21 -6.20
CA GLU A 145 10.82 1.10 -6.81
C GLU A 145 11.91 2.06 -6.33
N GLU A 146 12.28 2.01 -5.04
CA GLU A 146 13.38 2.78 -4.48
C GLU A 146 14.73 2.36 -5.13
N LEU A 147 14.99 1.06 -5.22
CA LEU A 147 16.22 0.54 -5.84
C LEU A 147 16.28 0.81 -7.35
N LEU A 148 15.15 0.97 -8.01
CA LEU A 148 15.01 1.18 -9.44
C LEU A 148 14.74 2.65 -9.82
N GLN A 149 14.79 3.57 -8.86
CA GLN A 149 14.43 4.98 -9.04
C GLN A 149 15.24 5.68 -10.15
N GLU A 150 16.55 5.39 -10.26
CA GLU A 150 17.42 5.94 -11.31
C GLU A 150 16.93 5.62 -12.74
N TRP A 151 16.26 4.47 -12.91
CA TRP A 151 15.76 3.99 -14.21
C TRP A 151 14.27 4.28 -14.41
N GLU A 152 13.63 4.99 -13.48
CA GLU A 152 12.20 5.28 -13.54
C GLU A 152 11.34 4.01 -13.75
N GLN A 153 11.83 2.88 -13.24
CA GLN A 153 11.07 1.63 -13.27
C GLN A 153 10.03 1.60 -12.17
N LYS A 154 8.92 0.96 -12.45
CA LYS A 154 7.84 0.71 -11.52
C LYS A 154 7.65 -0.77 -11.30
N ALA A 155 7.10 -1.13 -10.15
CA ALA A 155 6.76 -2.50 -9.81
C ALA A 155 5.25 -2.66 -9.65
N HIS A 156 4.72 -3.75 -10.19
CA HIS A 156 3.38 -4.24 -9.86
C HIS A 156 3.51 -5.68 -9.37
N ILE A 157 2.88 -5.97 -8.24
CA ILE A 157 3.02 -7.27 -7.60
C ILE A 157 1.64 -7.85 -7.37
N GLY A 158 1.40 -9.04 -7.92
CA GLY A 158 0.22 -9.83 -7.67
C GLY A 158 0.55 -11.09 -6.89
N SER A 159 -0.42 -11.56 -6.12
CA SER A 159 -0.33 -12.76 -5.30
C SER A 159 -1.02 -13.92 -5.99
N LEU A 160 -0.32 -15.04 -6.16
CA LEU A 160 -0.90 -16.30 -6.61
C LEU A 160 -1.53 -17.06 -5.44
N ASN A 161 -0.83 -17.05 -4.31
CA ASN A 161 -1.29 -17.65 -3.04
C ASN A 161 -0.55 -16.98 -1.87
N GLN A 162 -0.47 -17.62 -0.71
CA GLN A 162 0.18 -17.05 0.48
C GLN A 162 1.71 -17.00 0.39
N GLU A 163 2.30 -17.78 -0.50
CA GLU A 163 3.75 -17.97 -0.61
C GLU A 163 4.30 -17.59 -1.98
N GLU A 164 3.44 -17.45 -3.00
CA GLU A 164 3.86 -17.20 -4.37
C GLU A 164 3.34 -15.87 -4.90
N TYR A 165 4.22 -15.09 -5.50
CA TYR A 165 3.96 -13.76 -6.01
C TYR A 165 4.58 -13.57 -7.39
N ILE A 166 3.87 -12.89 -8.27
CA ILE A 166 4.40 -12.44 -9.56
C ILE A 166 4.70 -10.94 -9.46
N PHE A 167 5.93 -10.57 -9.78
CA PHE A 167 6.37 -9.19 -9.87
C PHE A 167 6.54 -8.81 -11.32
N ILE A 168 5.92 -7.72 -11.71
CA ILE A 168 6.03 -7.13 -13.04
C ILE A 168 6.78 -5.82 -12.90
N LEU A 169 8.04 -5.80 -13.33
CA LEU A 169 8.82 -4.57 -13.43
C LEU A 169 8.59 -3.98 -14.82
N TYR A 170 8.24 -2.71 -14.89
CA TYR A 170 7.97 -2.03 -16.16
C TYR A 170 8.45 -0.58 -16.11
N GLY A 171 8.74 -0.01 -17.28
CA GLY A 171 9.24 1.35 -17.39
C GLY A 171 9.38 1.81 -18.84
N THR A 172 10.24 2.81 -19.08
CA THR A 172 10.49 3.33 -20.42
C THR A 172 11.65 2.61 -21.11
N VAL A 173 11.62 2.51 -22.44
CA VAL A 173 12.68 1.86 -23.23
C VAL A 173 14.04 2.52 -23.02
N GLN A 174 14.06 3.86 -22.87
CA GLN A 174 15.30 4.64 -22.80
C GLN A 174 16.03 4.50 -21.47
N LYS A 175 15.34 4.09 -20.42
CA LYS A 175 15.87 4.02 -19.06
C LYS A 175 15.80 2.58 -18.52
N GLN A 176 16.57 1.70 -19.16
CA GLN A 176 16.67 0.30 -18.69
C GLN A 176 18.06 0.04 -18.09
N PRO A 177 18.14 -0.55 -16.89
CA PRO A 177 19.43 -0.95 -16.34
C PRO A 177 20.04 -2.07 -17.21
N LYS A 178 21.36 -2.00 -17.43
CA LYS A 178 22.09 -3.11 -18.07
C LYS A 178 21.92 -4.39 -17.25
N SER A 179 21.97 -5.55 -17.87
CA SER A 179 21.74 -6.84 -17.22
C SER A 179 22.56 -7.03 -15.94
N THR A 180 23.85 -6.69 -15.95
CA THR A 180 24.72 -6.76 -14.76
C THR A 180 24.22 -5.91 -13.61
N LYS A 181 23.75 -4.68 -13.92
CA LYS A 181 23.22 -3.76 -12.91
C LYS A 181 21.89 -4.23 -12.36
N MET A 182 21.02 -4.77 -13.22
CA MET A 182 19.77 -5.39 -12.79
C MET A 182 20.02 -6.50 -11.76
N TRP A 183 20.98 -7.38 -12.01
CA TRP A 183 21.33 -8.43 -11.05
C TRP A 183 21.84 -7.90 -9.71
N GLU A 184 22.61 -6.80 -9.71
CA GLU A 184 23.02 -6.15 -8.45
C GLU A 184 21.82 -5.61 -7.68
N ILE A 185 20.86 -4.99 -8.38
CA ILE A 185 19.63 -4.45 -7.80
C ILE A 185 18.80 -5.58 -7.20
N LEU A 186 18.57 -6.65 -7.95
CA LEU A 186 17.79 -7.78 -7.48
C LEU A 186 18.44 -8.49 -6.28
N ARG A 187 19.77 -8.56 -6.22
CA ARG A 187 20.48 -9.07 -5.03
C ARG A 187 20.28 -8.19 -3.82
N LYS A 188 20.32 -6.85 -3.99
CA LYS A 188 20.03 -5.91 -2.89
C LYS A 188 18.59 -6.05 -2.43
N PHE A 189 17.64 -6.14 -3.35
CA PHE A 189 16.24 -6.38 -3.04
C PHE A 189 16.07 -7.67 -2.24
N PHE A 190 16.62 -8.77 -2.72
CA PHE A 190 16.52 -10.07 -2.09
C PHE A 190 17.08 -10.06 -0.66
N SER A 191 18.24 -9.43 -0.46
CA SER A 191 18.86 -9.29 0.86
C SER A 191 18.01 -8.41 1.79
N ALA A 192 17.55 -7.26 1.31
CA ALA A 192 16.74 -6.33 2.11
C ALA A 192 15.38 -6.94 2.48
N ALA A 193 14.69 -7.53 1.52
CA ALA A 193 13.39 -8.16 1.75
C ALA A 193 13.49 -9.36 2.69
N GLY A 194 14.46 -10.25 2.49
CA GLY A 194 14.67 -11.41 3.36
C GLY A 194 14.96 -11.02 4.81
N GLN A 195 15.77 -9.98 5.02
CA GLN A 195 16.03 -9.46 6.37
C GLN A 195 14.82 -8.78 6.98
N PHE A 196 14.14 -7.91 6.22
CA PHE A 196 12.98 -7.16 6.71
C PHE A 196 11.81 -8.06 7.07
N PHE A 197 11.48 -9.01 6.23
CA PHE A 197 10.37 -9.95 6.46
C PHE A 197 10.76 -11.16 7.29
N SER A 198 12.05 -11.38 7.57
CA SER A 198 12.54 -12.58 8.25
C SER A 198 12.03 -13.86 7.57
N CYS A 199 12.23 -13.96 6.26
CA CYS A 199 11.82 -15.11 5.47
C CYS A 199 12.92 -15.56 4.52
N ASP A 200 12.88 -16.84 4.14
CA ASP A 200 13.69 -17.41 3.07
C ASP A 200 12.85 -17.38 1.79
N MET A 201 13.42 -16.85 0.71
CA MET A 201 12.73 -16.69 -0.58
C MET A 201 13.54 -17.29 -1.71
N ALA A 202 12.86 -17.71 -2.77
CA ALA A 202 13.43 -17.95 -4.09
C ALA A 202 12.90 -16.88 -5.07
N LEU A 203 13.75 -16.43 -5.99
CA LEU A 203 13.38 -15.45 -7.00
C LEU A 203 13.82 -15.97 -8.37
N TYR A 204 12.87 -16.29 -9.22
CA TYR A 204 13.08 -16.65 -10.61
C TYR A 204 12.92 -15.39 -11.46
N VAL A 205 13.92 -15.12 -12.30
CA VAL A 205 14.01 -13.86 -13.03
C VAL A 205 13.88 -14.12 -14.52
N GLY A 206 12.81 -13.61 -15.11
CA GLY A 206 12.55 -13.67 -16.55
C GLY A 206 13.41 -12.70 -17.36
N ASN A 207 13.35 -12.85 -18.67
CA ASN A 207 13.94 -11.92 -19.59
C ASN A 207 13.15 -10.60 -19.63
N MET A 208 13.77 -9.55 -20.16
CA MET A 208 13.05 -8.34 -20.48
C MET A 208 12.40 -8.49 -21.84
N VAL A 209 11.09 -8.31 -21.87
CA VAL A 209 10.26 -8.45 -23.08
C VAL A 209 9.34 -7.22 -23.20
N MET A 210 8.63 -7.08 -24.31
CA MET A 210 7.51 -6.12 -24.37
C MET A 210 6.35 -6.66 -23.56
N PHE A 211 5.50 -5.78 -23.05
CA PHE A 211 4.37 -6.18 -22.20
C PHE A 211 3.45 -7.18 -22.92
N GLU A 212 3.25 -7.03 -24.20
CA GLU A 212 2.45 -7.95 -25.02
C GLU A 212 3.05 -9.36 -25.16
N ASP A 213 4.38 -9.49 -24.98
CA ASP A 213 5.11 -10.77 -25.07
C ASP A 213 5.23 -11.47 -23.71
N MET A 214 4.80 -10.84 -22.61
CA MET A 214 4.87 -11.43 -21.27
C MET A 214 4.19 -12.79 -21.12
N PRO A 215 3.09 -13.12 -21.85
CA PRO A 215 2.52 -14.46 -21.83
C PRO A 215 3.52 -15.57 -22.19
N CYS A 216 4.32 -15.36 -23.21
CA CYS A 216 5.35 -16.31 -23.62
C CYS A 216 6.45 -16.45 -22.53
N GLU A 217 6.87 -15.33 -21.95
CA GLU A 217 7.88 -15.32 -20.88
C GLU A 217 7.38 -16.02 -19.60
N LEU A 218 6.11 -15.81 -19.24
CA LEU A 218 5.49 -16.50 -18.10
C LEU A 218 5.46 -18.02 -18.31
N ALA A 219 5.14 -18.47 -19.51
CA ALA A 219 5.18 -19.90 -19.83
C ALA A 219 6.57 -20.53 -19.64
N VAL A 220 7.63 -19.76 -19.92
CA VAL A 220 9.02 -20.20 -19.70
C VAL A 220 9.35 -20.25 -18.21
N ILE A 221 9.04 -19.18 -17.47
CA ILE A 221 9.36 -19.10 -16.02
C ILE A 221 8.63 -20.18 -15.21
N ARG A 222 7.41 -20.52 -15.62
CA ARG A 222 6.59 -21.53 -14.95
C ARG A 222 7.17 -22.95 -15.05
N GLN A 223 8.07 -23.20 -15.99
CA GLN A 223 8.72 -24.51 -16.17
C GLN A 223 9.99 -24.69 -15.33
N LEU A 224 10.46 -23.62 -14.67
CA LEU A 224 11.62 -23.60 -13.79
C LEU A 224 11.27 -24.04 -12.37
#